data_68b031ab758bcff1b9da53f1e62f73eb
#
_entry.id   68b031ab758bcff1b9da53f1e62f73eb
#
_cell.length_a   1.000
_cell.length_b   1.000
_cell.length_c   1.000
_cell.angle_alpha   90.00
_cell.angle_beta   90.00
_cell.angle_gamma   90.00
#
_symmetry.space_group_name_H-M   'P 1'
#
loop_
_entity.id
_entity.type
_entity.pdbx_description
1 polymer ?
#
loop_
_entity_poly.entity_id
_entity_poly.type
_entity_poly.pdbx_seq_one_letter_code
_entity_poly.pdbx_strand_id
1 'polypeptide(L)'
;MYRHLFLPILMLLLLTSTAMAKGEKLALVGSGAPDPKDNLLIEYLEKWGYAVEPHEHLAKHPVNLADVDLVFISESTSSANILDAYKNSAVPVVNAETWTYDDMGFAADGTFNSDAGDKLTIVDTEHPITEGFKGDITVSKPAAQLMTCSGFEGDIDILAVRADNDDLVAISVYEKGAKTMQGTTKAIHVNIWPHSTAWQQVTEDGWELVHRSILYGLGQIPFDVEPQEKLAVTWGQIKTAR
;
A
#
# COMPACT_ATOMS: atom_id res chain seq x y z
N MET A 1 -16.56 -68.36 -21.47
CA MET A 1 -17.65 -67.37 -21.39
C MET A 1 -17.23 -66.30 -20.38
N TYR A 2 -16.61 -65.22 -20.80
CA TYR A 2 -16.21 -64.08 -19.91
C TYR A 2 -17.19 -62.94 -20.14
N ARG A 3 -17.98 -62.62 -19.11
CA ARG A 3 -18.87 -61.45 -19.08
C ARG A 3 -18.06 -60.23 -18.66
N HIS A 4 -17.79 -59.32 -19.57
CA HIS A 4 -17.22 -57.99 -19.27
C HIS A 4 -18.29 -57.13 -18.59
N LEU A 5 -18.05 -56.81 -17.32
CA LEU A 5 -18.82 -55.80 -16.58
C LEU A 5 -18.26 -54.43 -16.96
N PHE A 6 -19.02 -53.65 -17.75
CA PHE A 6 -18.72 -52.23 -17.98
C PHE A 6 -19.25 -51.44 -16.79
N LEU A 7 -18.33 -50.84 -16.03
CA LEU A 7 -18.64 -49.87 -14.99
C LEU A 7 -18.67 -48.48 -15.65
N PRO A 8 -19.76 -47.70 -15.60
CA PRO A 8 -19.73 -46.34 -16.07
C PRO A 8 -19.06 -45.47 -15.02
N ILE A 9 -17.91 -44.87 -15.40
CA ILE A 9 -17.26 -43.82 -14.61
C ILE A 9 -18.12 -42.57 -14.71
N LEU A 10 -18.87 -42.28 -13.66
CA LEU A 10 -19.59 -41.02 -13.49
C LEU A 10 -18.58 -39.92 -13.18
N MET A 11 -18.20 -39.18 -14.22
CA MET A 11 -17.34 -38.03 -14.09
C MET A 11 -18.12 -36.88 -13.45
N LEU A 12 -18.02 -36.73 -12.12
CA LEU A 12 -18.59 -35.64 -11.38
C LEU A 12 -17.78 -34.35 -11.70
N LEU A 13 -18.29 -33.57 -12.65
CA LEU A 13 -17.79 -32.21 -12.89
C LEU A 13 -18.16 -31.38 -11.66
N LEU A 14 -17.23 -31.24 -10.75
CA LEU A 14 -17.24 -30.19 -9.73
C LEU A 14 -17.07 -28.84 -10.44
N LEU A 15 -18.18 -28.20 -10.78
CA LEU A 15 -18.24 -26.77 -11.08
C LEU A 15 -17.90 -26.05 -9.79
N THR A 16 -16.59 -25.83 -9.55
CA THR A 16 -16.16 -24.83 -8.60
C THR A 16 -16.55 -23.47 -9.19
N SER A 17 -17.73 -22.99 -8.83
CA SER A 17 -18.02 -21.56 -8.97
C SER A 17 -16.98 -20.83 -8.11
N THR A 18 -15.94 -20.33 -8.74
CA THR A 18 -15.14 -19.25 -8.17
C THR A 18 -16.10 -18.07 -8.04
N ALA A 19 -16.76 -17.97 -6.88
CA ALA A 19 -17.29 -16.70 -6.47
C ALA A 19 -16.07 -15.78 -6.50
N MET A 20 -15.98 -14.91 -7.51
CA MET A 20 -15.06 -13.78 -7.49
C MET A 20 -15.40 -13.07 -6.19
N ALA A 21 -14.52 -13.18 -5.20
CA ALA A 21 -14.64 -12.38 -4.00
C ALA A 21 -14.79 -10.94 -4.51
N LYS A 22 -15.81 -10.24 -4.02
CA LYS A 22 -15.96 -8.81 -4.31
C LYS A 22 -14.68 -8.19 -3.82
N GLY A 23 -13.87 -7.61 -4.74
CA GLY A 23 -12.58 -7.03 -4.38
C GLY A 23 -12.77 -6.01 -3.27
N GLU A 24 -11.81 -5.90 -2.38
CA GLU A 24 -11.79 -4.89 -1.33
C GLU A 24 -11.95 -3.51 -1.96
N LYS A 25 -12.71 -2.67 -1.28
CA LYS A 25 -13.05 -1.32 -1.71
C LYS A 25 -12.02 -0.34 -1.23
N LEU A 26 -11.27 0.27 -2.15
CA LEU A 26 -10.29 1.30 -1.86
C LEU A 26 -10.82 2.68 -2.25
N ALA A 27 -10.90 3.60 -1.28
CA ALA A 27 -11.06 5.01 -1.58
C ALA A 27 -9.71 5.59 -1.99
N LEU A 28 -9.54 5.95 -3.25
CA LEU A 28 -8.37 6.68 -3.74
C LEU A 28 -8.61 8.18 -3.63
N VAL A 29 -7.94 8.82 -2.69
CA VAL A 29 -8.05 10.24 -2.40
C VAL A 29 -7.01 11.02 -3.19
N GLY A 30 -7.46 11.87 -4.11
CA GLY A 30 -6.63 12.71 -4.97
C GLY A 30 -7.14 14.14 -5.08
N SER A 31 -6.53 14.97 -5.93
CA SER A 31 -7.00 16.35 -6.21
C SER A 31 -8.17 16.40 -7.20
N GLY A 32 -8.50 15.27 -7.82
CA GLY A 32 -9.64 15.05 -8.71
C GLY A 32 -10.23 13.66 -8.48
N ALA A 33 -11.37 13.37 -9.11
CA ALA A 33 -12.06 12.09 -8.98
C ALA A 33 -12.38 11.47 -10.36
N PRO A 34 -11.44 10.80 -11.07
CA PRO A 34 -10.00 10.64 -10.76
C PRO A 34 -9.13 11.85 -11.12
N ASP A 35 -7.97 11.98 -10.47
CA ASP A 35 -6.91 12.85 -10.97
C ASP A 35 -6.14 12.14 -12.09
N PRO A 36 -5.85 12.81 -13.23
CA PRO A 36 -5.09 12.19 -14.32
C PRO A 36 -3.71 11.68 -13.93
N LYS A 37 -3.07 12.24 -12.91
CA LYS A 37 -1.79 11.76 -12.38
C LYS A 37 -1.89 10.37 -11.77
N ASP A 38 -3.06 9.99 -11.26
CA ASP A 38 -3.31 8.73 -10.59
C ASP A 38 -3.78 7.61 -11.52
N ASN A 39 -3.97 7.88 -12.82
CA ASN A 39 -4.49 6.88 -13.75
C ASN A 39 -3.70 5.57 -13.74
N LEU A 40 -2.36 5.64 -13.73
CA LEU A 40 -1.53 4.44 -13.69
C LEU A 40 -1.62 3.71 -12.35
N LEU A 41 -1.72 4.43 -11.24
CA LEU A 41 -1.99 3.84 -9.93
C LEU A 41 -3.33 3.09 -9.93
N ILE A 42 -4.38 3.70 -10.47
CA ILE A 42 -5.71 3.08 -10.60
C ILE A 42 -5.61 1.78 -11.41
N GLU A 43 -4.92 1.80 -12.56
CA GLU A 43 -4.71 0.60 -13.39
C GLU A 43 -4.04 -0.54 -12.61
N TYR A 44 -3.03 -0.24 -11.78
CA TYR A 44 -2.37 -1.24 -10.94
C TYR A 44 -3.29 -1.76 -9.83
N LEU A 45 -4.01 -0.86 -9.14
CA LEU A 45 -4.94 -1.23 -8.08
C LEU A 45 -6.06 -2.15 -8.61
N GLU A 46 -6.66 -1.81 -9.75
CA GLU A 46 -7.70 -2.62 -10.40
C GLU A 46 -7.14 -3.97 -10.91
N LYS A 47 -5.93 -3.98 -11.44
CA LYS A 47 -5.24 -5.21 -11.86
C LYS A 47 -4.96 -6.14 -10.69
N TRP A 48 -4.73 -5.61 -9.49
CA TRP A 48 -4.59 -6.41 -8.27
C TRP A 48 -5.93 -6.90 -7.71
N GLY A 49 -7.06 -6.45 -8.28
CA GLY A 49 -8.40 -6.93 -7.95
C GLY A 49 -9.18 -6.03 -7.01
N TYR A 50 -8.66 -4.85 -6.67
CA TYR A 50 -9.36 -3.91 -5.82
C TYR A 50 -10.47 -3.17 -6.58
N ALA A 51 -11.57 -2.86 -5.88
CA ALA A 51 -12.60 -1.95 -6.36
C ALA A 51 -12.22 -0.52 -5.99
N VAL A 52 -11.67 0.25 -6.95
CA VAL A 52 -11.17 1.60 -6.71
C VAL A 52 -12.28 2.62 -6.85
N GLU A 53 -12.48 3.44 -5.82
CA GLU A 53 -13.37 4.60 -5.84
C GLU A 53 -12.54 5.89 -5.75
N PRO A 54 -12.33 6.62 -6.87
CA PRO A 54 -11.64 7.90 -6.82
C PRO A 54 -12.46 8.96 -6.11
N HIS A 55 -11.83 9.70 -5.21
CA HIS A 55 -12.43 10.80 -4.47
C HIS A 55 -11.58 12.06 -4.60
N GLU A 56 -12.22 13.16 -5.01
CA GLU A 56 -11.64 14.47 -4.79
C GLU A 56 -11.82 14.83 -3.31
N HIS A 57 -10.71 14.93 -2.58
CA HIS A 57 -10.79 15.32 -1.19
C HIS A 57 -10.86 16.82 -1.05
N LEU A 58 -11.98 17.29 -0.59
CA LEU A 58 -12.16 18.64 -0.05
C LEU A 58 -12.41 18.50 1.44
N ALA A 59 -11.76 19.31 2.28
CA ALA A 59 -11.89 19.28 3.73
C ALA A 59 -13.34 19.25 4.27
N LYS A 60 -14.29 19.64 3.44
CA LYS A 60 -15.74 19.65 3.73
C LYS A 60 -16.48 18.35 3.37
N HIS A 61 -15.82 17.45 2.63
CA HIS A 61 -16.44 16.24 2.10
C HIS A 61 -15.49 15.05 2.21
N PRO A 62 -15.17 14.60 3.45
CA PRO A 62 -14.33 13.42 3.63
C PRO A 62 -15.02 12.18 3.09
N VAL A 63 -14.22 11.17 2.73
CA VAL A 63 -14.71 9.84 2.33
C VAL A 63 -15.60 9.25 3.43
N ASN A 64 -16.71 8.62 3.04
CA ASN A 64 -17.51 7.83 3.98
C ASN A 64 -16.78 6.52 4.29
N LEU A 65 -16.11 6.47 5.43
CA LEU A 65 -15.31 5.33 5.85
C LEU A 65 -16.11 4.04 6.11
N ALA A 66 -17.44 4.13 6.22
CA ALA A 66 -18.29 2.95 6.42
C ALA A 66 -18.44 2.09 5.14
N ASP A 67 -18.12 2.66 3.98
CA ASP A 67 -18.35 2.03 2.68
C ASP A 67 -17.05 1.55 2.01
N VAL A 68 -15.90 1.69 2.69
CA VAL A 68 -14.59 1.32 2.14
C VAL A 68 -13.79 0.47 3.14
N ASP A 69 -12.88 -0.35 2.61
CA ASP A 69 -12.02 -1.23 3.40
C ASP A 69 -10.66 -0.59 3.69
N LEU A 70 -10.23 0.36 2.85
CA LEU A 70 -8.97 1.09 2.98
C LEU A 70 -9.07 2.46 2.31
N VAL A 71 -8.38 3.46 2.87
CA VAL A 71 -8.13 4.76 2.23
C VAL A 71 -6.71 4.79 1.70
N PHE A 72 -6.55 5.09 0.40
CA PHE A 72 -5.25 5.40 -0.19
C PHE A 72 -5.20 6.91 -0.48
N ILE A 73 -4.29 7.62 0.18
CA ILE A 73 -4.07 9.06 -0.04
C ILE A 73 -2.94 9.19 -1.05
N SER A 74 -3.26 9.64 -2.27
CA SER A 74 -2.27 9.94 -3.31
C SER A 74 -1.62 11.30 -3.05
N GLU A 75 -0.35 11.41 -3.42
CA GLU A 75 0.38 12.69 -3.43
C GLU A 75 -0.19 13.68 -4.48
N SER A 76 -1.07 13.24 -5.37
CA SER A 76 -1.80 14.17 -6.27
C SER A 76 -2.68 15.16 -5.52
N THR A 77 -3.09 14.83 -4.27
CA THR A 77 -3.90 15.72 -3.43
C THR A 77 -3.06 16.86 -2.83
N SER A 78 -3.74 17.83 -2.25
CA SER A 78 -3.09 18.88 -1.46
C SER A 78 -3.25 18.59 0.02
N SER A 79 -2.15 18.59 0.77
CA SER A 79 -2.17 18.45 2.23
C SER A 79 -3.12 19.46 2.89
N ALA A 80 -3.17 20.70 2.40
CA ALA A 80 -4.10 21.73 2.87
C ALA A 80 -5.58 21.37 2.72
N ASN A 81 -5.93 20.42 1.87
CA ASN A 81 -7.30 19.90 1.74
C ASN A 81 -7.54 18.68 2.65
N ILE A 82 -6.50 17.90 2.93
CA ILE A 82 -6.59 16.69 3.76
C ILE A 82 -6.52 17.04 5.24
N LEU A 83 -5.51 17.83 5.64
CA LEU A 83 -5.23 18.14 7.05
C LEU A 83 -5.22 16.84 7.89
N ASP A 84 -5.93 16.84 9.01
CA ASP A 84 -6.05 15.72 9.94
C ASP A 84 -7.26 14.79 9.68
N ALA A 85 -7.89 14.88 8.51
CA ALA A 85 -9.16 14.20 8.22
C ALA A 85 -9.10 12.67 8.44
N TYR A 86 -7.96 12.04 8.19
CA TYR A 86 -7.78 10.58 8.32
C TYR A 86 -6.98 10.17 9.56
N LYS A 87 -6.53 11.11 10.39
CA LYS A 87 -5.80 10.85 11.64
C LYS A 87 -6.48 9.81 12.55
N ASN A 88 -7.81 9.91 12.66
CA ASN A 88 -8.64 9.03 13.47
C ASN A 88 -9.43 8.04 12.61
N SER A 89 -8.93 7.68 11.44
CA SER A 89 -9.58 6.72 10.54
C SER A 89 -9.88 5.41 11.28
N ALA A 90 -11.09 4.90 11.09
CA ALA A 90 -11.47 3.58 11.60
C ALA A 90 -11.06 2.43 10.66
N VAL A 91 -10.70 2.76 9.41
CA VAL A 91 -10.16 1.85 8.41
C VAL A 91 -8.71 2.16 8.14
N PRO A 92 -7.90 1.20 7.67
CA PRO A 92 -6.49 1.41 7.35
C PRO A 92 -6.28 2.54 6.35
N VAL A 93 -5.13 3.20 6.45
CA VAL A 93 -4.73 4.29 5.55
C VAL A 93 -3.35 3.97 4.98
N VAL A 94 -3.23 3.98 3.65
CA VAL A 94 -1.94 4.05 2.95
C VAL A 94 -1.77 5.47 2.45
N ASN A 95 -0.69 6.14 2.84
CA ASN A 95 -0.51 7.58 2.63
C ASN A 95 0.78 7.88 1.88
N ALA A 96 0.67 8.43 0.68
CA ALA A 96 1.77 8.93 -0.14
C ALA A 96 1.94 10.45 -0.05
N GLU A 97 0.99 11.19 0.56
CA GLU A 97 1.06 12.64 0.73
C GLU A 97 1.79 12.99 2.03
N THR A 98 3.10 13.11 1.95
CA THR A 98 4.00 13.33 3.09
C THR A 98 3.68 14.62 3.85
N TRP A 99 3.22 15.67 3.17
CA TRP A 99 2.88 16.96 3.77
C TRP A 99 1.66 16.94 4.69
N THR A 100 1.01 15.78 4.87
CA THR A 100 -0.06 15.56 5.84
C THR A 100 0.42 14.96 7.16
N TYR A 101 1.69 14.57 7.27
CA TYR A 101 2.16 13.79 8.42
C TYR A 101 2.19 14.59 9.71
N ASP A 102 2.47 15.89 9.65
CA ASP A 102 2.39 16.79 10.81
C ASP A 102 0.95 17.03 11.25
N ASP A 103 0.04 17.28 10.33
CA ASP A 103 -1.40 17.43 10.62
C ASP A 103 -1.96 16.17 11.27
N MET A 104 -1.53 14.99 10.82
CA MET A 104 -1.92 13.70 11.41
C MET A 104 -1.20 13.41 12.73
N GLY A 105 -0.21 14.21 13.09
CA GLY A 105 0.58 14.05 14.32
C GLY A 105 1.60 12.90 14.26
N PHE A 106 2.10 12.58 13.08
CA PHE A 106 3.11 11.55 12.85
C PHE A 106 4.53 12.12 12.87
N ALA A 107 4.72 13.34 12.36
CA ALA A 107 6.01 13.98 12.26
C ALA A 107 5.93 15.47 12.64
N ALA A 108 7.08 16.08 12.92
CA ALA A 108 7.15 17.51 13.17
C ALA A 108 6.99 18.29 11.86
N ASP A 109 6.39 19.48 11.94
CA ASP A 109 6.26 20.39 10.80
C ASP A 109 7.64 20.75 10.20
N GLY A 110 7.68 20.87 8.88
CA GLY A 110 8.89 21.28 8.14
C GLY A 110 9.94 20.18 7.98
N THR A 111 9.63 18.91 8.28
CA THR A 111 10.56 17.79 8.18
C THR A 111 10.42 16.98 6.86
N PHE A 112 9.66 17.52 5.90
CA PHE A 112 9.31 16.86 4.63
C PHE A 112 10.36 17.11 3.55
N ASN A 113 10.53 16.12 2.67
CA ASN A 113 11.46 16.19 1.55
C ASN A 113 10.83 15.52 0.31
N SER A 114 11.08 16.11 -0.86
CA SER A 114 10.60 15.59 -2.16
C SER A 114 11.70 15.60 -3.22
N ASP A 115 12.95 15.42 -2.82
CA ASP A 115 14.09 15.40 -3.74
C ASP A 115 14.10 14.15 -4.62
N ALA A 116 14.72 14.28 -5.81
CA ALA A 116 14.89 13.15 -6.71
C ALA A 116 15.80 12.09 -6.10
N GLY A 117 15.42 10.83 -6.32
CA GLY A 117 16.15 9.64 -5.92
C GLY A 117 15.66 8.42 -6.68
N ASP A 118 16.41 7.34 -6.60
CA ASP A 118 16.05 6.09 -7.28
C ASP A 118 16.06 4.87 -6.37
N LYS A 119 16.59 5.00 -5.14
CA LYS A 119 16.80 3.87 -4.24
C LYS A 119 16.33 4.14 -2.82
N LEU A 120 15.89 3.06 -2.20
CA LEU A 120 15.65 2.97 -0.76
C LEU A 120 16.55 1.90 -0.16
N THR A 121 17.04 2.15 1.07
CA THR A 121 17.68 1.15 1.91
C THR A 121 16.64 0.53 2.82
N ILE A 122 16.50 -0.79 2.76
CA ILE A 122 15.61 -1.53 3.66
C ILE A 122 16.31 -1.66 5.02
N VAL A 123 15.67 -1.15 6.07
CA VAL A 123 16.20 -1.17 7.44
C VAL A 123 15.54 -2.24 8.31
N ASP A 124 14.28 -2.57 8.07
CA ASP A 124 13.62 -3.73 8.67
C ASP A 124 13.34 -4.77 7.57
N THR A 125 14.03 -5.91 7.64
CA THR A 125 13.91 -7.00 6.67
C THR A 125 12.97 -8.12 7.12
N GLU A 126 12.42 -8.02 8.34
CA GLU A 126 11.51 -9.00 8.93
C GLU A 126 10.04 -8.57 8.84
N HIS A 127 9.80 -7.28 8.67
CA HIS A 127 8.43 -6.77 8.53
C HIS A 127 7.79 -7.27 7.23
N PRO A 128 6.50 -7.70 7.24
CA PRO A 128 5.83 -8.29 6.07
C PRO A 128 5.84 -7.45 4.79
N ILE A 129 5.86 -6.12 4.91
CA ILE A 129 5.96 -5.21 3.75
C ILE A 129 7.32 -5.35 3.07
N THR A 130 8.39 -5.49 3.84
CA THR A 130 9.78 -5.47 3.36
C THR A 130 10.46 -6.83 3.35
N GLU A 131 9.79 -7.87 3.82
CA GLU A 131 10.32 -9.23 3.84
C GLU A 131 10.83 -9.68 2.48
N GLY A 132 12.06 -10.23 2.45
CA GLY A 132 12.73 -10.67 1.23
C GLY A 132 13.49 -9.58 0.48
N PHE A 133 13.30 -8.30 0.80
CA PHE A 133 14.15 -7.20 0.34
C PHE A 133 15.32 -6.98 1.31
N LYS A 134 16.49 -6.57 0.78
CA LYS A 134 17.70 -6.33 1.60
C LYS A 134 18.57 -5.24 1.00
N GLY A 135 19.15 -4.40 1.86
CA GLY A 135 20.05 -3.33 1.47
C GLY A 135 19.38 -2.33 0.54
N ASP A 136 20.15 -1.80 -0.41
CA ASP A 136 19.64 -0.82 -1.36
C ASP A 136 18.84 -1.48 -2.47
N ILE A 137 17.61 -1.05 -2.65
CA ILE A 137 16.73 -1.47 -3.75
C ILE A 137 16.39 -0.28 -4.64
N THR A 138 16.33 -0.50 -5.93
CA THR A 138 15.93 0.54 -6.89
C THR A 138 14.41 0.58 -6.99
N VAL A 139 13.79 1.67 -6.54
CA VAL A 139 12.32 1.84 -6.55
C VAL A 139 11.82 2.73 -7.67
N SER A 140 12.70 3.53 -8.29
CA SER A 140 12.38 4.40 -9.43
C SER A 140 13.43 4.32 -10.52
N LYS A 141 13.01 4.32 -11.80
CA LYS A 141 13.92 4.31 -12.95
C LYS A 141 13.28 5.01 -14.16
N PRO A 142 13.81 6.16 -14.61
CA PRO A 142 14.91 6.91 -13.99
C PRO A 142 14.58 7.41 -12.58
N ALA A 143 15.57 8.06 -11.92
CA ALA A 143 15.34 8.70 -10.62
C ALA A 143 14.15 9.67 -10.70
N ALA A 144 13.32 9.65 -9.68
CA ALA A 144 12.09 10.43 -9.57
C ALA A 144 12.00 11.10 -8.21
N GLN A 145 11.02 11.97 -8.01
CA GLN A 145 10.76 12.54 -6.69
C GLN A 145 10.34 11.44 -5.72
N LEU A 146 11.04 11.35 -4.59
CA LEU A 146 10.71 10.48 -3.48
C LEU A 146 10.17 11.32 -2.33
N MET A 147 8.93 11.04 -1.94
CA MET A 147 8.27 11.67 -0.81
C MET A 147 8.79 11.04 0.48
N THR A 148 9.53 11.79 1.27
CA THR A 148 10.17 11.27 2.48
C THR A 148 10.04 12.29 3.61
N CYS A 149 10.24 11.82 4.83
CA CYS A 149 10.12 12.66 6.01
C CYS A 149 11.18 12.26 7.04
N SER A 150 11.71 13.26 7.76
CA SER A 150 12.43 13.07 9.01
C SER A 150 11.55 13.50 10.18
N GLY A 151 12.00 13.29 11.40
CA GLY A 151 11.30 13.82 12.57
C GLY A 151 9.98 13.13 12.92
N PHE A 152 9.83 11.87 12.52
CA PHE A 152 8.75 11.03 13.03
C PHE A 152 8.87 10.83 14.54
N GLU A 153 7.74 10.78 15.23
CA GLU A 153 7.67 10.57 16.67
C GLU A 153 6.60 9.54 17.04
N GLY A 154 6.77 8.93 18.22
CA GLY A 154 5.83 7.94 18.76
C GLY A 154 6.25 6.49 18.51
N ASP A 155 5.28 5.59 18.51
CA ASP A 155 5.50 4.16 18.34
C ASP A 155 5.42 3.83 16.83
N ILE A 156 6.49 4.14 16.11
CA ILE A 156 6.59 3.97 14.65
C ILE A 156 7.55 2.83 14.31
N ASP A 157 7.18 2.01 13.34
CA ASP A 157 8.06 1.05 12.68
C ASP A 157 8.62 1.66 11.39
N ILE A 158 9.94 1.89 11.34
CA ILE A 158 10.63 2.41 10.16
C ILE A 158 11.13 1.22 9.34
N LEU A 159 10.64 1.09 8.11
CA LEU A 159 10.90 -0.06 7.25
C LEU A 159 11.94 0.21 6.18
N ALA A 160 11.92 1.42 5.62
CA ALA A 160 12.89 1.83 4.60
C ALA A 160 13.17 3.33 4.68
N VAL A 161 14.41 3.69 4.35
CA VAL A 161 14.89 5.07 4.28
C VAL A 161 15.47 5.36 2.90
N ARG A 162 15.75 6.61 2.57
CA ARG A 162 16.50 6.95 1.34
C ARG A 162 17.92 6.37 1.40
N ALA A 163 18.39 5.83 0.29
CA ALA A 163 19.74 5.24 0.25
C ALA A 163 20.88 6.27 0.33
N ASP A 164 20.60 7.52 0.03
CA ASP A 164 21.55 8.64 0.09
C ASP A 164 21.45 9.47 1.39
N ASN A 165 20.42 9.21 2.21
CA ASN A 165 20.19 9.90 3.48
C ASN A 165 19.27 9.07 4.39
N ASP A 166 19.84 8.42 5.38
CA ASP A 166 19.14 7.51 6.31
C ASP A 166 18.24 8.22 7.34
N ASP A 167 18.36 9.55 7.48
CA ASP A 167 17.41 10.34 8.27
C ASP A 167 16.05 10.52 7.56
N LEU A 168 15.98 10.26 6.25
CA LEU A 168 14.79 10.46 5.43
C LEU A 168 14.01 9.15 5.26
N VAL A 169 13.00 8.97 6.10
CA VAL A 169 12.13 7.78 6.08
C VAL A 169 11.22 7.81 4.86
N ALA A 170 11.18 6.69 4.16
CA ALA A 170 10.41 6.49 2.93
C ALA A 170 9.23 5.54 3.11
N ILE A 171 9.37 4.52 3.97
CA ILE A 171 8.30 3.60 4.34
C ILE A 171 8.28 3.47 5.85
N SER A 172 7.10 3.69 6.43
CA SER A 172 6.89 3.51 7.86
C SER A 172 5.47 3.05 8.17
N VAL A 173 5.29 2.47 9.35
CA VAL A 173 4.00 1.98 9.83
C VAL A 173 3.73 2.49 11.24
N TYR A 174 2.52 2.95 11.46
CA TYR A 174 1.93 3.07 12.78
C TYR A 174 0.86 1.99 12.92
N GLU A 175 1.09 1.07 13.84
CA GLU A 175 0.12 0.03 14.16
C GLU A 175 -1.16 0.60 14.78
N LYS A 176 -2.23 -0.18 14.78
CA LYS A 176 -3.44 0.18 15.52
C LYS A 176 -3.14 0.30 17.01
N GLY A 177 -3.41 1.47 17.57
CA GLY A 177 -3.13 1.79 18.97
C GLY A 177 -1.74 2.36 19.21
N ALA A 178 -0.92 2.51 18.18
CA ALA A 178 0.38 3.15 18.26
C ALA A 178 0.26 4.61 18.72
N LYS A 179 1.17 5.04 19.58
CA LYS A 179 1.24 6.44 20.02
C LYS A 179 1.78 7.30 18.88
N THR A 180 1.22 8.49 18.76
CA THR A 180 1.66 9.56 17.88
C THR A 180 1.94 10.81 18.71
N MET A 181 2.45 11.89 18.11
CA MET A 181 2.60 13.19 18.80
C MET A 181 1.29 13.72 19.38
N GLN A 182 0.15 13.32 18.85
CA GLN A 182 -1.15 13.92 19.17
C GLN A 182 -2.22 12.90 19.60
N GLY A 183 -1.83 11.71 20.05
CA GLY A 183 -2.76 10.69 20.53
C GLY A 183 -2.36 9.27 20.14
N THR A 184 -3.34 8.48 19.73
CA THR A 184 -3.11 7.09 19.26
C THR A 184 -3.91 6.81 18.00
N THR A 185 -3.37 5.98 17.12
CA THR A 185 -4.01 5.52 15.89
C THR A 185 -5.22 4.62 16.21
N LYS A 186 -6.26 4.70 15.40
CA LYS A 186 -7.42 3.79 15.51
C LYS A 186 -7.36 2.63 14.50
N ALA A 187 -6.56 2.76 13.47
CA ALA A 187 -6.28 1.74 12.47
C ALA A 187 -4.80 1.80 12.09
N ILE A 188 -4.35 0.89 11.23
CA ILE A 188 -2.99 0.90 10.68
C ILE A 188 -2.84 2.11 9.75
N HIS A 189 -1.72 2.81 9.86
CA HIS A 189 -1.29 3.83 8.90
C HIS A 189 0.05 3.41 8.30
N VAL A 190 0.09 3.23 6.98
CA VAL A 190 1.32 2.95 6.23
C VAL A 190 1.67 4.18 5.41
N ASN A 191 2.83 4.75 5.66
CA ASN A 191 3.38 5.88 4.92
C ASN A 191 4.31 5.36 3.84
N ILE A 192 4.18 5.87 2.61
CA ILE A 192 4.95 5.43 1.44
C ILE A 192 5.49 6.61 0.63
N TRP A 193 6.52 6.38 -0.15
CA TRP A 193 7.34 7.39 -0.84
C TRP A 193 6.91 7.86 -2.24
N PRO A 194 5.99 7.22 -3.01
CA PRO A 194 5.82 7.59 -4.42
C PRO A 194 5.17 8.96 -4.57
N HIS A 195 5.79 9.83 -5.38
CA HIS A 195 5.20 11.08 -5.84
C HIS A 195 4.22 10.80 -6.99
N SER A 196 3.11 11.52 -7.07
CA SER A 196 2.05 11.26 -8.07
C SER A 196 2.51 11.40 -9.52
N THR A 197 3.50 12.23 -9.80
CA THR A 197 4.09 12.34 -11.15
C THR A 197 5.11 11.25 -11.46
N ALA A 198 5.45 10.41 -10.48
CA ALA A 198 6.51 9.40 -10.58
C ALA A 198 6.00 7.97 -10.80
N TRP A 199 4.69 7.73 -10.87
CA TRP A 199 4.13 6.38 -11.04
C TRP A 199 4.72 5.62 -12.23
N GLN A 200 5.00 6.32 -13.35
CA GLN A 200 5.61 5.70 -14.54
C GLN A 200 7.06 5.27 -14.35
N GLN A 201 7.75 5.83 -13.37
CA GLN A 201 9.14 5.51 -13.03
C GLN A 201 9.25 4.41 -11.96
N VAL A 202 8.15 4.07 -11.27
CA VAL A 202 8.16 3.05 -10.23
C VAL A 202 8.54 1.69 -10.83
N THR A 203 9.55 1.04 -10.25
CA THR A 203 10.05 -0.27 -10.70
C THR A 203 9.12 -1.40 -10.26
N GLU A 204 9.39 -2.64 -10.72
CA GLU A 204 8.66 -3.83 -10.23
C GLU A 204 8.79 -3.98 -8.71
N ASP A 205 9.99 -3.79 -8.14
CA ASP A 205 10.22 -3.83 -6.69
C ASP A 205 9.47 -2.71 -5.97
N GLY A 206 9.44 -1.52 -6.56
CA GLY A 206 8.66 -0.39 -6.02
C GLY A 206 7.16 -0.69 -6.01
N TRP A 207 6.60 -1.22 -7.09
CA TRP A 207 5.20 -1.61 -7.14
C TRP A 207 4.86 -2.74 -6.18
N GLU A 208 5.80 -3.68 -5.98
CA GLU A 208 5.64 -4.74 -4.99
C GLU A 208 5.51 -4.17 -3.57
N LEU A 209 6.37 -3.20 -3.20
CA LEU A 209 6.29 -2.55 -1.89
C LEU A 209 4.99 -1.77 -1.70
N VAL A 210 4.51 -1.07 -2.75
CA VAL A 210 3.19 -0.40 -2.72
C VAL A 210 2.07 -1.41 -2.50
N HIS A 211 2.07 -2.52 -3.24
CA HIS A 211 1.06 -3.56 -3.10
C HIS A 211 1.07 -4.20 -1.71
N ARG A 212 2.26 -4.54 -1.19
CA ARG A 212 2.38 -5.09 0.16
C ARG A 212 1.92 -4.12 1.25
N SER A 213 2.14 -2.82 1.06
CA SER A 213 1.62 -1.79 1.97
C SER A 213 0.09 -1.82 2.06
N ILE A 214 -0.59 -2.03 0.93
CA ILE A 214 -2.04 -2.18 0.88
C ILE A 214 -2.49 -3.49 1.52
N LEU A 215 -1.86 -4.62 1.15
CA LEU A 215 -2.17 -5.93 1.71
C LEU A 215 -1.98 -5.96 3.23
N TYR A 216 -0.92 -5.30 3.73
CA TYR A 216 -0.65 -5.17 5.15
C TYR A 216 -1.75 -4.37 5.86
N GLY A 217 -2.10 -3.21 5.32
CA GLY A 217 -3.21 -2.39 5.83
C GLY A 217 -4.51 -3.17 5.92
N LEU A 218 -4.83 -3.98 4.91
CA LEU A 218 -6.01 -4.84 4.85
C LEU A 218 -5.92 -6.10 5.74
N GLY A 219 -4.79 -6.33 6.41
CA GLY A 219 -4.57 -7.53 7.23
C GLY A 219 -4.46 -8.82 6.42
N GLN A 220 -4.11 -8.73 5.14
CA GLN A 220 -3.98 -9.86 4.21
C GLN A 220 -2.57 -10.46 4.19
N ILE A 221 -1.59 -9.76 4.74
CA ILE A 221 -0.25 -10.27 5.05
C ILE A 221 -0.12 -10.34 6.57
N PRO A 222 -0.21 -11.53 7.18
CA PRO A 222 -0.05 -11.67 8.62
C PRO A 222 1.41 -11.51 9.06
N PHE A 223 1.64 -11.03 10.28
CA PHE A 223 2.95 -10.94 10.93
C PHE A 223 3.67 -12.29 11.10
N ASP A 224 2.93 -13.40 11.07
CA ASP A 224 3.43 -14.77 11.26
C ASP A 224 3.35 -15.55 9.95
N VAL A 225 4.09 -15.16 8.93
CA VAL A 225 4.28 -16.00 7.76
C VAL A 225 5.61 -16.71 7.92
N GLU A 226 5.55 -18.02 8.15
CA GLU A 226 6.71 -18.86 7.93
C GLU A 226 7.32 -18.49 6.55
N PRO A 227 8.60 -18.03 6.52
CA PRO A 227 9.18 -17.47 5.29
C PRO A 227 9.26 -18.54 4.21
N GLN A 228 8.92 -18.20 2.98
CA GLN A 228 9.27 -18.83 1.72
C GLN A 228 8.24 -19.71 1.00
N GLU A 229 7.29 -20.41 1.63
CA GLU A 229 6.43 -21.31 0.83
C GLU A 229 5.14 -20.67 0.30
N LYS A 230 4.56 -19.69 1.00
CA LYS A 230 3.24 -19.15 0.62
C LYS A 230 3.29 -18.01 -0.41
N LEU A 231 4.29 -17.14 -0.33
CA LEU A 231 4.45 -16.05 -1.31
C LEU A 231 4.86 -16.59 -2.69
N ALA A 232 5.74 -17.60 -2.73
CA ALA A 232 6.14 -18.26 -3.98
C ALA A 232 4.95 -18.92 -4.72
N VAL A 233 3.94 -19.41 -4.01
CA VAL A 233 2.74 -20.01 -4.62
C VAL A 233 1.84 -18.93 -5.24
N THR A 234 1.61 -17.83 -4.56
CA THR A 234 0.76 -16.74 -5.06
C THR A 234 1.40 -16.05 -6.28
N TRP A 235 2.69 -15.77 -6.23
CA TRP A 235 3.46 -15.19 -7.35
C TRP A 235 3.67 -16.15 -8.50
N GLY A 236 3.84 -17.43 -8.23
CA GLY A 236 3.89 -18.48 -9.25
C GLY A 236 2.59 -18.59 -10.05
N GLN A 237 1.44 -18.40 -9.42
CA GLN A 237 0.14 -18.42 -10.08
C GLN A 237 -0.09 -17.19 -10.96
N ILE A 238 0.37 -16.00 -10.54
CA ILE A 238 0.27 -14.78 -11.35
C ILE A 238 1.17 -14.85 -12.60
N LYS A 239 2.38 -15.42 -12.48
CA LYS A 239 3.30 -15.57 -13.63
C LYS A 239 2.88 -16.65 -14.63
N THR A 240 2.10 -17.66 -14.24
CA THR A 240 1.61 -18.72 -15.12
C THR A 240 0.27 -18.40 -15.81
N ALA A 241 -0.38 -17.29 -15.45
CA ALA A 241 -1.61 -16.81 -16.07
C ALA A 241 -1.38 -15.84 -17.27
N ARG A 242 -0.15 -15.77 -17.80
CA ARG A 242 0.21 -15.02 -19.03
C ARG A 242 0.46 -15.95 -20.18
#